data_68d9bacd34de01c2b31b92726235ce8b
#
_entry.id   68d9bacd34de01c2b31b92726235ce8b
#
_cell.length_a   1.000
_cell.length_b   1.000
_cell.length_c   1.000
_cell.angle_alpha   90.00
_cell.angle_beta   90.00
_cell.angle_gamma   90.00
#
_symmetry.space_group_name_H-M   'P 1'
#
loop_
_entity.id
_entity.type
_entity.pdbx_description
1 polymer ?
#
loop_
_entity_poly.entity_id
_entity_poly.type
_entity_poly.pdbx_seq_one_letter_code
_entity_poly.pdbx_strand_id
1 'polypeptide(L)'
;QGVASLTCLPKTAWPPTSGVSSFCGAAAALEAEYTLPGISQSVVITRMAGRTPVPEKESVRSFAAHQATMVLFLSTGLLKELSAELIEGGYSEDTPAAIVYKATWPEEKTVRTTIAELAEAAEREHITKTALIVVGNTVAQSGYDRSKLYDPGFTTEFRMAESSHSRKLVQAVPEMKKTDEDDQKTDGKEKKGPEKSELEKSEPENTKISPGRLYVVGMGPGSLDGMTKEAFKAMEDSQVIAGYTVYADLVKPYFPEKEYLTTSMTKEEARCRMAFECCIQGKNTAMICSGDSGVYGMAGLILELVPQYPGVEIKMIPGVTAACAGAAGLGAPLTHDFAVISLSDRLTPIEMIWERIEKAAQADFVVCLYNPSSKKRHDYLQKACDLMMKYKSPDTVCGTVAQIARDGETAQVMTLKELRDTEVDMFTTVFVGNSQTKNVNGKMVTPRGYKNV
;
A
#
# COMPACT_ATOMS: atom_id res chain seq x y z
N GLN A 1 7.92 -11.12 -45.04
CA GLN A 1 9.34 -10.81 -45.11
C GLN A 1 9.78 -10.30 -43.74
N GLY A 2 10.67 -11.08 -43.06
CA GLY A 2 11.55 -10.60 -42.01
C GLY A 2 10.98 -10.56 -40.60
N VAL A 3 10.55 -11.71 -40.01
CA VAL A 3 10.57 -11.88 -38.58
C VAL A 3 12.03 -12.10 -38.20
N ALA A 4 12.69 -11.04 -37.74
CA ALA A 4 14.04 -11.16 -37.17
C ALA A 4 13.94 -12.07 -35.94
N SER A 5 14.57 -13.23 -36.02
CA SER A 5 14.76 -14.17 -34.92
C SER A 5 15.51 -13.46 -33.78
N LEU A 6 14.89 -13.35 -32.64
CA LEU A 6 15.46 -12.83 -31.36
C LEU A 6 16.50 -13.78 -30.73
N THR A 7 17.09 -14.70 -31.52
CA THR A 7 18.01 -15.73 -31.05
C THR A 7 19.49 -15.34 -31.04
N CYS A 8 19.85 -14.08 -31.28
CA CYS A 8 21.24 -13.60 -31.23
C CYS A 8 21.36 -12.24 -30.48
N LEU A 9 20.92 -12.18 -29.23
CA LEU A 9 21.47 -11.16 -28.34
C LEU A 9 22.64 -11.76 -27.57
N PRO A 10 23.79 -11.07 -27.51
CA PRO A 10 24.94 -11.55 -26.76
C PRO A 10 24.59 -11.73 -25.26
N LYS A 11 25.31 -12.64 -24.59
CA LYS A 11 25.14 -12.96 -23.13
C LYS A 11 25.33 -11.77 -22.15
N THR A 12 25.43 -10.56 -22.64
CA THR A 12 25.33 -9.29 -21.93
C THR A 12 23.89 -8.78 -21.97
N ALA A 13 22.91 -9.67 -21.82
CA ALA A 13 21.52 -9.24 -21.64
C ALA A 13 21.46 -8.37 -20.37
N TRP A 14 20.95 -7.16 -20.52
CA TRP A 14 20.66 -6.26 -19.41
C TRP A 14 19.86 -7.03 -18.38
N PRO A 15 20.27 -6.99 -17.08
CA PRO A 15 19.46 -7.63 -16.04
C PRO A 15 18.04 -7.03 -16.10
N PRO A 16 16.99 -7.85 -15.86
CA PRO A 16 15.64 -7.32 -15.80
C PRO A 16 15.58 -6.26 -14.71
N THR A 17 15.09 -5.08 -15.07
CA THR A 17 14.89 -3.97 -14.13
C THR A 17 13.46 -3.99 -13.61
N SER A 18 13.29 -3.78 -12.31
CA SER A 18 11.97 -3.64 -11.70
C SER A 18 11.33 -2.30 -12.07
N GLY A 19 10.00 -2.25 -12.07
CA GLY A 19 9.23 -1.04 -12.33
C GLY A 19 8.02 -0.95 -11.41
N VAL A 20 7.48 0.27 -11.25
CA VAL A 20 6.20 0.46 -10.54
C VAL A 20 5.09 -0.09 -11.40
N SER A 21 4.38 -1.10 -10.91
CA SER A 21 3.21 -1.63 -11.59
C SER A 21 2.06 -0.62 -11.54
N SER A 22 1.23 -0.58 -12.59
CA SER A 22 0.08 0.33 -12.63
C SER A 22 -0.94 0.10 -11.52
N PHE A 23 -0.97 -1.06 -10.87
CA PHE A 23 -1.84 -1.24 -9.69
C PHE A 23 -1.36 -0.39 -8.50
N CYS A 24 -0.06 -0.19 -8.30
CA CYS A 24 0.46 0.73 -7.30
C CYS A 24 0.13 2.19 -7.65
N GLY A 25 0.25 2.55 -8.93
CA GLY A 25 -0.17 3.87 -9.42
C GLY A 25 -1.67 4.12 -9.22
N ALA A 26 -2.50 3.10 -9.44
CA ALA A 26 -3.94 3.20 -9.20
C ALA A 26 -4.29 3.38 -7.70
N ALA A 27 -3.57 2.70 -6.79
CA ALA A 27 -3.72 2.92 -5.35
C ALA A 27 -3.38 4.36 -4.96
N ALA A 28 -2.27 4.90 -5.49
CA ALA A 28 -1.86 6.28 -5.25
C ALA A 28 -2.89 7.29 -5.80
N ALA A 29 -3.39 7.08 -7.01
CA ALA A 29 -4.42 7.94 -7.64
C ALA A 29 -5.76 7.88 -6.89
N LEU A 30 -6.09 6.76 -6.26
CA LEU A 30 -7.26 6.60 -5.40
C LEU A 30 -7.04 7.11 -3.97
N GLU A 31 -5.80 7.47 -3.61
CA GLU A 31 -5.43 7.76 -2.22
C GLU A 31 -5.91 6.64 -1.28
N ALA A 32 -5.73 5.38 -1.69
CA ALA A 32 -6.32 4.23 -1.04
C ALA A 32 -5.26 3.17 -0.74
N GLU A 33 -5.39 2.52 0.40
CA GLU A 33 -4.70 1.28 0.69
C GLU A 33 -5.58 0.10 0.28
N TYR A 34 -4.98 -0.89 -0.40
CA TYR A 34 -5.69 -2.08 -0.85
C TYR A 34 -5.99 -3.08 0.28
N THR A 35 -5.40 -2.89 1.44
CA THR A 35 -5.55 -3.79 2.59
C THR A 35 -5.92 -2.99 3.84
N LEU A 36 -7.14 -3.15 4.32
CA LEU A 36 -7.65 -2.47 5.52
C LEU A 36 -8.07 -3.49 6.58
N PRO A 37 -7.75 -3.25 7.88
CA PRO A 37 -8.14 -4.13 8.98
C PRO A 37 -9.66 -4.36 9.03
N GLY A 38 -10.07 -5.61 9.22
CA GLY A 38 -11.49 -5.97 9.25
C GLY A 38 -12.20 -6.03 7.90
N ILE A 39 -11.60 -5.49 6.83
CA ILE A 39 -12.20 -5.47 5.49
C ILE A 39 -11.48 -6.43 4.53
N SER A 40 -10.25 -6.14 4.18
CA SER A 40 -9.46 -6.99 3.29
C SER A 40 -7.98 -6.88 3.63
N GLN A 41 -7.29 -8.02 3.67
CA GLN A 41 -5.86 -8.11 3.90
C GLN A 41 -5.15 -8.80 2.73
N SER A 42 -5.85 -8.96 1.61
CA SER A 42 -5.33 -9.59 0.39
C SER A 42 -5.70 -8.76 -0.82
N VAL A 43 -4.81 -8.75 -1.80
CA VAL A 43 -5.04 -8.11 -3.09
C VAL A 43 -4.95 -9.17 -4.17
N VAL A 44 -6.02 -9.34 -4.92
CA VAL A 44 -6.09 -10.22 -6.09
C VAL A 44 -5.88 -9.36 -7.33
N ILE A 45 -4.82 -9.65 -8.07
CA ILE A 45 -4.50 -8.95 -9.32
C ILE A 45 -4.77 -9.92 -10.47
N THR A 46 -5.81 -9.62 -11.26
CA THR A 46 -6.30 -10.51 -12.32
C THR A 46 -6.85 -9.73 -13.53
N ARG A 47 -7.54 -10.42 -14.44
CA ARG A 47 -8.23 -9.86 -15.60
C ARG A 47 -9.45 -10.69 -15.97
N MET A 48 -10.37 -10.10 -16.72
CA MET A 48 -11.44 -10.86 -17.38
C MET A 48 -10.88 -11.79 -18.48
N ALA A 49 -11.52 -12.92 -18.68
CA ALA A 49 -11.34 -13.71 -19.89
C ALA A 49 -11.76 -12.85 -21.09
N GLY A 50 -10.89 -12.78 -22.09
CA GLY A 50 -11.13 -12.03 -23.31
C GLY A 50 -10.72 -12.87 -24.53
N ARG A 51 -9.93 -12.28 -25.43
CA ARG A 51 -9.36 -13.04 -26.60
C ARG A 51 -8.47 -14.20 -26.16
N THR A 52 -7.85 -14.10 -24.98
CA THR A 52 -7.11 -15.19 -24.35
C THR A 52 -7.96 -15.73 -23.22
N PRO A 53 -8.23 -17.04 -23.18
CA PRO A 53 -9.00 -17.66 -22.11
C PRO A 53 -8.25 -17.53 -20.78
N VAL A 54 -9.00 -17.62 -19.69
CA VAL A 54 -8.52 -17.74 -18.33
C VAL A 54 -8.95 -19.13 -17.83
N PRO A 55 -8.13 -19.86 -17.08
CA PRO A 55 -8.55 -21.13 -16.47
C PRO A 55 -9.80 -20.92 -15.62
N GLU A 56 -10.71 -21.89 -15.59
CA GLU A 56 -11.99 -21.79 -14.88
C GLU A 56 -11.82 -21.42 -13.40
N LYS A 57 -10.80 -21.99 -12.75
CA LYS A 57 -10.46 -21.70 -11.35
C LYS A 57 -9.92 -20.27 -11.12
N GLU A 58 -9.45 -19.62 -12.18
CA GLU A 58 -8.91 -18.25 -12.15
C GLU A 58 -9.93 -17.24 -12.74
N SER A 59 -11.18 -17.64 -12.93
CA SER A 59 -12.24 -16.73 -13.36
C SER A 59 -12.47 -15.64 -12.31
N VAL A 60 -12.88 -14.45 -12.75
CA VAL A 60 -13.27 -13.35 -11.85
C VAL A 60 -14.31 -13.81 -10.85
N ARG A 61 -15.28 -14.61 -11.29
CA ARG A 61 -16.31 -15.22 -10.45
C ARG A 61 -15.71 -16.08 -9.32
N SER A 62 -14.70 -16.91 -9.65
CA SER A 62 -14.03 -17.76 -8.66
C SER A 62 -13.31 -16.93 -7.60
N PHE A 63 -12.62 -15.85 -8.01
CA PHE A 63 -11.93 -14.97 -7.11
C PHE A 63 -12.85 -14.05 -6.29
N ALA A 64 -13.98 -13.66 -6.86
CA ALA A 64 -14.97 -12.84 -6.17
C ALA A 64 -15.52 -13.52 -4.89
N ALA A 65 -15.54 -14.85 -4.85
CA ALA A 65 -15.94 -15.61 -3.66
C ALA A 65 -15.07 -15.32 -2.41
N HIS A 66 -13.88 -14.77 -2.57
CA HIS A 66 -12.98 -14.45 -1.45
C HIS A 66 -13.23 -13.06 -0.85
N GLN A 67 -14.05 -12.22 -1.48
CA GLN A 67 -14.36 -10.85 -1.01
C GLN A 67 -13.09 -10.00 -0.74
N ALA A 68 -11.97 -10.34 -1.41
CA ALA A 68 -10.70 -9.63 -1.28
C ALA A 68 -10.72 -8.33 -2.09
N THR A 69 -9.78 -7.43 -1.88
CA THR A 69 -9.59 -6.33 -2.82
C THR A 69 -9.11 -6.89 -4.16
N MET A 70 -9.81 -6.56 -5.25
CA MET A 70 -9.46 -7.02 -6.60
C MET A 70 -9.01 -5.85 -7.47
N VAL A 71 -7.92 -6.04 -8.21
CA VAL A 71 -7.42 -5.10 -9.22
C VAL A 71 -7.43 -5.79 -10.57
N LEU A 72 -8.28 -5.30 -11.47
CA LEU A 72 -8.54 -5.96 -12.76
C LEU A 72 -7.89 -5.17 -13.90
N PHE A 73 -6.97 -5.84 -14.58
CA PHE A 73 -6.29 -5.34 -15.76
C PHE A 73 -7.09 -5.67 -17.02
N LEU A 74 -6.91 -4.91 -18.10
CA LEU A 74 -7.40 -5.20 -19.45
C LEU A 74 -8.91 -5.51 -19.55
N SER A 75 -9.69 -5.09 -18.56
CA SER A 75 -11.13 -5.44 -18.43
C SER A 75 -12.08 -4.29 -18.77
N THR A 76 -11.57 -3.11 -19.13
CA THR A 76 -12.38 -1.90 -19.38
C THR A 76 -13.42 -2.07 -20.50
N GLY A 77 -13.16 -2.93 -21.49
CA GLY A 77 -14.11 -3.23 -22.57
C GLY A 77 -15.17 -4.27 -22.26
N LEU A 78 -15.18 -4.82 -21.04
CA LEU A 78 -16.03 -5.94 -20.60
C LEU A 78 -16.70 -5.65 -19.25
N LEU A 79 -17.05 -4.38 -18.99
CA LEU A 79 -17.51 -3.97 -17.66
C LEU A 79 -18.87 -4.54 -17.28
N LYS A 80 -19.78 -4.76 -18.24
CA LYS A 80 -21.09 -5.38 -17.97
C LYS A 80 -20.92 -6.84 -17.56
N GLU A 81 -20.09 -7.57 -18.30
CA GLU A 81 -19.76 -8.97 -18.00
C GLU A 81 -18.96 -9.06 -16.69
N LEU A 82 -18.06 -8.11 -16.46
CA LEU A 82 -17.28 -8.03 -15.22
C LEU A 82 -18.19 -7.86 -14.00
N SER A 83 -19.15 -6.92 -14.05
CA SER A 83 -20.11 -6.70 -12.96
C SER A 83 -20.91 -7.98 -12.69
N ALA A 84 -21.38 -8.66 -13.73
CA ALA A 84 -22.12 -9.91 -13.58
C ALA A 84 -21.27 -11.02 -12.91
N GLU A 85 -20.04 -11.22 -13.36
CA GLU A 85 -19.11 -12.21 -12.79
C GLU A 85 -18.77 -11.91 -11.30
N LEU A 86 -18.61 -10.65 -10.94
CA LEU A 86 -18.33 -10.23 -9.57
C LEU A 86 -19.53 -10.50 -8.65
N ILE A 87 -20.74 -10.15 -9.10
CA ILE A 87 -21.99 -10.35 -8.34
C ILE A 87 -22.31 -11.85 -8.20
N GLU A 88 -22.21 -12.61 -9.30
CA GLU A 88 -22.40 -14.06 -9.27
C GLU A 88 -21.36 -14.79 -8.41
N GLY A 89 -20.17 -14.21 -8.26
CA GLY A 89 -19.09 -14.69 -7.39
C GLY A 89 -19.27 -14.34 -5.92
N GLY A 90 -20.26 -13.48 -5.56
CA GLY A 90 -20.63 -13.20 -4.18
C GLY A 90 -20.45 -11.76 -3.70
N TYR A 91 -19.97 -10.84 -4.51
CA TYR A 91 -20.01 -9.41 -4.14
C TYR A 91 -21.44 -8.86 -4.20
N SER A 92 -21.76 -7.92 -3.31
CA SER A 92 -22.98 -7.13 -3.42
C SER A 92 -22.91 -6.17 -4.61
N GLU A 93 -24.04 -5.89 -5.24
CA GLU A 93 -24.21 -4.88 -6.29
C GLU A 93 -23.68 -3.50 -5.85
N ASP A 94 -23.89 -3.16 -4.57
CA ASP A 94 -23.46 -1.90 -3.94
C ASP A 94 -21.98 -1.91 -3.49
N THR A 95 -21.25 -3.00 -3.71
CA THR A 95 -19.84 -3.03 -3.32
C THR A 95 -19.08 -1.92 -4.03
N PRO A 96 -18.29 -1.12 -3.28
CA PRO A 96 -17.52 -0.02 -3.85
C PRO A 96 -16.55 -0.48 -4.92
N ALA A 97 -16.51 0.26 -6.00
CA ALA A 97 -15.61 0.06 -7.12
C ALA A 97 -15.03 1.38 -7.61
N ALA A 98 -13.92 1.34 -8.29
CA ALA A 98 -13.33 2.51 -8.91
C ALA A 98 -12.72 2.18 -10.28
N ILE A 99 -12.79 3.15 -11.19
CA ILE A 99 -12.14 3.13 -12.47
C ILE A 99 -10.99 4.13 -12.41
N VAL A 100 -9.75 3.68 -12.57
CA VAL A 100 -8.57 4.54 -12.62
C VAL A 100 -8.04 4.58 -14.04
N TYR A 101 -8.33 5.67 -14.72
CA TYR A 101 -7.94 5.91 -16.10
C TYR A 101 -6.57 6.55 -16.15
N LYS A 102 -5.66 5.98 -16.94
CA LYS A 102 -4.31 6.51 -17.19
C LYS A 102 -3.57 6.93 -15.90
N ALA A 103 -3.56 6.06 -14.86
CA ALA A 103 -2.81 6.34 -13.63
C ALA A 103 -1.39 6.85 -13.93
N THR A 104 -0.98 7.94 -13.29
CA THR A 104 0.30 8.65 -13.43
C THR A 104 0.52 9.40 -14.76
N TRP A 105 -0.46 9.45 -15.62
CA TRP A 105 -0.40 10.25 -16.86
C TRP A 105 -1.01 11.65 -16.64
N PRO A 106 -0.71 12.65 -17.50
CA PRO A 106 -1.30 13.98 -17.37
C PRO A 106 -2.84 14.00 -17.39
N GLU A 107 -3.45 13.01 -18.06
CA GLU A 107 -4.90 12.86 -18.18
C GLU A 107 -5.48 11.87 -17.17
N GLU A 108 -4.75 11.61 -16.07
CA GLU A 108 -5.24 10.75 -14.99
C GLU A 108 -6.62 11.16 -14.50
N LYS A 109 -7.51 10.19 -14.34
CA LYS A 109 -8.84 10.39 -13.82
C LYS A 109 -9.27 9.20 -12.96
N THR A 110 -9.85 9.50 -11.81
CA THR A 110 -10.45 8.49 -10.92
C THR A 110 -11.97 8.65 -10.89
N VAL A 111 -12.68 7.55 -11.04
CA VAL A 111 -14.15 7.51 -10.98
C VAL A 111 -14.55 6.48 -9.94
N ARG A 112 -15.07 6.93 -8.80
CA ARG A 112 -15.62 6.06 -7.75
C ARG A 112 -17.07 5.75 -8.07
N THR A 113 -17.47 4.49 -7.91
CA THR A 113 -18.79 3.96 -8.26
C THR A 113 -19.06 2.68 -7.46
N THR A 114 -20.06 1.90 -7.87
CA THR A 114 -20.34 0.56 -7.36
C THR A 114 -20.12 -0.50 -8.43
N ILE A 115 -20.14 -1.77 -8.07
CA ILE A 115 -20.02 -2.88 -9.05
C ILE A 115 -21.16 -2.78 -10.08
N ALA A 116 -22.40 -2.53 -9.64
CA ALA A 116 -23.55 -2.43 -10.55
C ALA A 116 -23.40 -1.31 -11.58
N GLU A 117 -22.83 -0.19 -11.18
CA GLU A 117 -22.74 1.05 -12.01
C GLU A 117 -21.43 1.16 -12.82
N LEU A 118 -20.54 0.18 -12.77
CA LEU A 118 -19.22 0.25 -13.45
C LEU A 118 -19.32 0.60 -14.93
N ALA A 119 -20.24 -0.06 -15.66
CA ALA A 119 -20.40 0.16 -17.10
C ALA A 119 -20.94 1.57 -17.41
N GLU A 120 -21.96 2.00 -16.69
CA GLU A 120 -22.55 3.33 -16.86
C GLU A 120 -21.58 4.46 -16.48
N ALA A 121 -20.83 4.25 -15.40
CA ALA A 121 -19.79 5.18 -14.98
C ALA A 121 -18.70 5.35 -16.06
N ALA A 122 -18.26 4.27 -16.67
CA ALA A 122 -17.28 4.32 -17.76
C ALA A 122 -17.84 4.99 -19.03
N GLU A 123 -19.11 4.71 -19.38
CA GLU A 123 -19.79 5.34 -20.52
C GLU A 123 -19.93 6.86 -20.31
N ARG A 124 -20.39 7.29 -19.12
CA ARG A 124 -20.53 8.71 -18.75
C ARG A 124 -19.22 9.49 -18.87
N GLU A 125 -18.11 8.82 -18.49
CA GLU A 125 -16.78 9.42 -18.48
C GLU A 125 -15.98 9.16 -19.76
N HIS A 126 -16.59 8.53 -20.78
CA HIS A 126 -15.99 8.18 -22.07
C HIS A 126 -14.72 7.30 -21.94
N ILE A 127 -14.66 6.43 -20.93
CA ILE A 127 -13.51 5.55 -20.66
C ILE A 127 -13.77 4.20 -21.33
N THR A 128 -13.04 3.89 -22.39
CA THR A 128 -13.19 2.65 -23.15
C THR A 128 -11.96 1.73 -23.10
N LYS A 129 -10.83 2.22 -22.63
CA LYS A 129 -9.54 1.50 -22.55
C LYS A 129 -8.58 2.21 -21.59
N THR A 130 -7.43 1.58 -21.32
CA THR A 130 -6.32 2.17 -20.55
C THR A 130 -6.74 2.56 -19.11
N ALA A 131 -7.59 1.75 -18.50
CA ALA A 131 -7.99 1.91 -17.12
C ALA A 131 -7.82 0.60 -16.34
N LEU A 132 -7.56 0.74 -15.04
CA LEU A 132 -7.68 -0.34 -14.07
C LEU A 132 -9.01 -0.23 -13.34
N ILE A 133 -9.60 -1.38 -13.05
CA ILE A 133 -10.79 -1.46 -12.23
C ILE A 133 -10.37 -1.98 -10.87
N VAL A 134 -10.70 -1.26 -9.81
CA VAL A 134 -10.45 -1.67 -8.42
C VAL A 134 -11.78 -1.94 -7.76
N VAL A 135 -11.92 -3.09 -7.13
CA VAL A 135 -13.18 -3.56 -6.53
C VAL A 135 -12.92 -4.01 -5.10
N GLY A 136 -13.84 -3.69 -4.22
CA GLY A 136 -13.84 -4.14 -2.83
C GLY A 136 -14.15 -3.02 -1.83
N ASN A 137 -14.51 -3.41 -0.62
CA ASN A 137 -14.88 -2.45 0.42
C ASN A 137 -13.73 -1.52 0.84
N THR A 138 -12.48 -1.86 0.51
CA THR A 138 -11.33 -0.97 0.70
C THR A 138 -11.40 0.30 -0.13
N VAL A 139 -12.14 0.30 -1.27
CA VAL A 139 -12.32 1.48 -2.12
C VAL A 139 -13.14 2.58 -1.43
N ALA A 140 -14.05 2.20 -0.50
CA ALA A 140 -14.87 3.17 0.24
C ALA A 140 -14.07 4.00 1.24
N GLN A 141 -12.91 3.53 1.69
CA GLN A 141 -12.09 4.16 2.74
C GLN A 141 -12.89 4.47 4.02
N SER A 142 -13.91 3.65 4.33
CA SER A 142 -14.79 3.80 5.48
C SER A 142 -15.22 2.44 6.03
N GLY A 143 -15.67 2.42 7.30
CA GLY A 143 -16.23 1.21 7.91
C GLY A 143 -15.21 0.12 8.28
N TYR A 144 -13.91 0.44 8.29
CA TYR A 144 -12.87 -0.50 8.69
C TYR A 144 -12.55 -0.39 10.17
N ASP A 145 -12.16 -1.50 10.77
CA ASP A 145 -11.72 -1.54 12.15
C ASP A 145 -10.36 -0.86 12.30
N ARG A 146 -10.23 -0.03 13.32
CA ARG A 146 -8.91 0.46 13.69
C ARG A 146 -8.06 -0.74 14.09
N SER A 147 -6.87 -0.80 13.53
CA SER A 147 -5.89 -1.78 13.97
C SER A 147 -5.71 -1.70 15.48
N LYS A 148 -5.96 -2.79 16.20
CA LYS A 148 -5.74 -2.86 17.67
C LYS A 148 -4.31 -2.50 18.06
N LEU A 149 -3.35 -2.63 17.13
CA LEU A 149 -1.98 -2.20 17.36
C LEU A 149 -1.87 -0.70 17.60
N TYR A 150 -2.77 0.09 17.03
CA TYR A 150 -2.82 1.56 17.14
C TYR A 150 -3.85 2.05 18.16
N ASP A 151 -4.59 1.15 18.81
CA ASP A 151 -5.53 1.50 19.87
C ASP A 151 -4.76 1.81 21.18
N PRO A 152 -4.81 3.06 21.68
CA PRO A 152 -4.16 3.43 22.95
C PRO A 152 -4.67 2.61 24.14
N GLY A 153 -5.92 2.14 24.07
CA GLY A 153 -6.55 1.30 25.09
C GLY A 153 -6.16 -0.18 25.04
N PHE A 154 -5.33 -0.60 24.07
CA PHE A 154 -4.92 -1.99 23.91
C PHE A 154 -3.50 -2.22 24.40
N THR A 155 -3.35 -3.11 25.40
CA THR A 155 -2.05 -3.53 25.93
C THR A 155 -1.42 -4.55 25.01
N THR A 156 -0.16 -4.31 24.60
CA THR A 156 0.67 -5.27 23.89
C THR A 156 1.88 -5.64 24.76
N GLU A 157 2.66 -6.63 24.38
CA GLU A 157 3.91 -6.96 25.09
C GLU A 157 4.94 -5.81 25.13
N PHE A 158 4.75 -4.77 24.27
CA PHE A 158 5.64 -3.62 24.16
C PHE A 158 5.00 -2.30 24.58
N ARG A 159 3.70 -2.28 24.90
CA ARG A 159 2.95 -1.08 25.27
C ARG A 159 1.83 -1.43 26.24
N MET A 160 1.84 -0.77 27.41
CA MET A 160 0.71 -0.79 28.33
C MET A 160 -0.41 0.13 27.81
N ALA A 161 -1.66 -0.30 27.93
CA ALA A 161 -2.83 0.54 27.64
C ALA A 161 -2.77 1.83 28.46
N GLU A 162 -3.04 2.96 27.85
CA GLU A 162 -3.22 4.23 28.55
C GLU A 162 -4.47 4.14 29.42
N SER A 163 -4.32 4.38 30.72
CA SER A 163 -5.47 4.40 31.63
C SER A 163 -6.40 5.57 31.29
N SER A 164 -7.71 5.38 31.49
CA SER A 164 -8.75 6.38 31.19
C SER A 164 -8.56 7.75 31.87
N HIS A 165 -7.63 7.88 32.82
CA HIS A 165 -7.29 9.14 33.50
C HIS A 165 -6.45 10.07 32.63
N SER A 166 -5.63 9.54 31.68
CA SER A 166 -4.82 10.36 30.76
C SER A 166 -5.64 11.05 29.67
N ARG A 167 -6.86 10.57 29.39
CA ARG A 167 -7.76 11.16 28.38
C ARG A 167 -8.34 12.53 28.76
N LYS A 168 -8.32 12.93 30.03
CA LYS A 168 -8.89 14.22 30.48
C LYS A 168 -7.99 15.43 30.21
N LEU A 169 -6.73 15.25 29.88
CA LEU A 169 -5.78 16.35 29.66
C LEU A 169 -5.72 16.84 28.19
N VAL A 170 -6.31 16.12 27.25
CA VAL A 170 -6.30 16.50 25.81
C VAL A 170 -7.62 17.18 25.36
N GLN A 171 -8.64 17.24 26.23
CA GLN A 171 -9.96 17.82 25.88
C GLN A 171 -10.19 19.28 26.35
N ALA A 172 -9.16 20.01 26.73
CA ALA A 172 -9.29 21.42 27.09
C ALA A 172 -8.85 22.33 25.93
N VAL A 173 -9.59 22.31 24.83
CA VAL A 173 -9.66 23.45 23.93
C VAL A 173 -10.91 24.25 24.32
N PRO A 174 -10.82 25.53 24.75
CA PRO A 174 -11.97 26.30 25.15
C PRO A 174 -12.90 26.54 23.96
N GLU A 175 -14.16 26.15 24.07
CA GLU A 175 -15.23 26.59 23.18
C GLU A 175 -15.34 28.12 23.25
N MET A 176 -15.14 28.80 22.13
CA MET A 176 -15.51 30.20 21.99
C MET A 176 -17.02 30.33 22.01
N LYS A 177 -17.54 30.87 23.12
CA LYS A 177 -18.94 31.27 23.25
C LYS A 177 -19.24 32.39 22.24
N LYS A 178 -20.24 32.18 21.41
CA LYS A 178 -20.94 33.25 20.68
C LYS A 178 -21.66 34.10 21.72
N THR A 179 -21.39 35.38 21.75
CA THR A 179 -22.17 36.38 22.47
C THR A 179 -23.24 36.92 21.54
N ASP A 180 -24.51 36.66 21.89
CA ASP A 180 -25.65 37.34 21.31
C ASP A 180 -25.76 38.72 21.97
N GLU A 181 -26.04 39.72 21.16
CA GLU A 181 -26.39 41.07 21.53
C GLU A 181 -27.77 41.10 22.19
N ASP A 182 -27.92 41.84 23.30
CA ASP A 182 -29.06 42.74 23.46
C ASP A 182 -28.92 43.66 24.70
N ASP A 183 -29.14 44.94 24.40
CA ASP A 183 -29.64 46.12 25.12
C ASP A 183 -29.75 46.19 26.65
N GLN A 184 -29.22 47.23 27.28
CA GLN A 184 -29.90 48.42 27.80
C GLN A 184 -29.08 49.28 28.80
N LYS A 185 -29.00 50.56 28.39
CA LYS A 185 -28.88 51.82 29.19
C LYS A 185 -28.73 51.80 30.72
N THR A 186 -27.83 52.60 31.29
CA THR A 186 -28.05 53.92 31.93
C THR A 186 -26.81 54.46 32.68
N ASP A 187 -26.60 55.76 32.43
CA ASP A 187 -26.11 56.86 33.28
C ASP A 187 -24.97 56.78 34.31
N GLY A 188 -24.01 57.67 34.06
CA GLY A 188 -23.68 58.64 35.09
C GLY A 188 -22.23 58.78 35.58
N LYS A 189 -21.57 59.83 35.12
CA LYS A 189 -20.66 60.74 35.84
C LYS A 189 -19.13 60.56 35.70
N GLU A 190 -18.60 61.62 35.16
CA GLU A 190 -17.22 62.12 35.07
C GLU A 190 -16.34 62.01 36.32
N LYS A 191 -15.03 61.77 36.06
CA LYS A 191 -13.95 62.61 36.63
C LYS A 191 -12.64 62.48 35.84
N LYS A 192 -12.03 63.64 35.62
CA LYS A 192 -10.82 63.96 34.82
C LYS A 192 -9.52 63.48 35.49
N GLY A 193 -8.57 63.01 34.61
CA GLY A 193 -7.18 63.30 34.46
C GLY A 193 -6.13 62.54 35.26
N PRO A 194 -4.83 62.47 34.89
CA PRO A 194 -4.18 63.08 33.71
C PRO A 194 -3.37 62.07 32.82
N GLU A 195 -2.93 62.62 31.67
CA GLU A 195 -2.10 62.03 30.64
C GLU A 195 -0.87 61.23 31.14
N LYS A 196 -0.63 60.07 30.54
CA LYS A 196 0.70 59.46 30.40
C LYS A 196 0.76 58.73 29.05
N SER A 197 1.65 59.25 28.25
CA SER A 197 2.37 58.72 27.09
C SER A 197 2.01 57.33 26.57
N GLU A 198 1.59 57.31 25.32
CA GLU A 198 1.50 56.18 24.41
C GLU A 198 2.84 55.50 24.25
N LEU A 199 2.93 54.26 24.73
CA LEU A 199 3.87 53.26 24.25
C LEU A 199 3.02 52.27 23.50
N GLU A 200 3.00 52.40 22.17
CA GLU A 200 2.45 51.39 21.26
C GLU A 200 3.14 50.05 21.58
N LYS A 201 2.41 49.18 22.26
CA LYS A 201 2.72 47.75 22.27
C LYS A 201 2.15 47.20 20.97
N SER A 202 3.02 47.04 19.97
CA SER A 202 2.77 46.18 18.83
C SER A 202 2.49 44.78 19.34
N GLU A 203 1.23 44.32 19.24
CA GLU A 203 0.88 42.93 19.37
C GLU A 203 1.68 42.14 18.31
N PRO A 204 2.28 40.98 18.64
CA PRO A 204 2.96 40.18 17.64
C PRO A 204 1.91 39.75 16.61
N GLU A 205 2.10 40.13 15.34
CA GLU A 205 1.37 39.58 14.22
C GLU A 205 1.42 38.06 14.32
N ASN A 206 0.26 37.48 14.58
CA ASN A 206 0.05 36.03 14.58
C ASN A 206 0.10 35.57 13.13
N THR A 207 1.29 35.47 12.58
CA THR A 207 1.52 34.89 11.24
C THR A 207 1.04 33.44 11.28
N LYS A 208 -0.19 33.18 10.79
CA LYS A 208 -0.70 31.83 10.58
C LYS A 208 0.27 31.12 9.64
N ILE A 209 1.13 30.27 10.19
CA ILE A 209 2.01 29.38 9.42
C ILE A 209 1.08 28.45 8.63
N SER A 210 1.14 28.52 7.29
CA SER A 210 0.44 27.55 6.45
C SER A 210 1.07 26.16 6.65
N PRO A 211 0.29 25.10 6.88
CA PRO A 211 0.83 23.77 7.01
C PRO A 211 1.66 23.35 5.79
N GLY A 212 2.73 22.61 6.02
CA GLY A 212 3.50 21.96 4.97
C GLY A 212 2.76 20.75 4.42
N ARG A 213 3.27 20.17 3.34
CA ARG A 213 2.73 18.97 2.70
C ARG A 213 3.34 17.71 3.31
N LEU A 214 2.54 16.66 3.47
CA LEU A 214 3.00 15.33 3.82
C LEU A 214 3.05 14.44 2.57
N TYR A 215 4.25 14.06 2.14
CA TYR A 215 4.47 13.07 1.10
C TYR A 215 4.53 11.68 1.74
N VAL A 216 3.72 10.74 1.26
CA VAL A 216 3.75 9.34 1.70
C VAL A 216 4.46 8.54 0.62
N VAL A 217 5.72 8.25 0.85
CA VAL A 217 6.67 7.86 -0.20
C VAL A 217 6.98 6.38 -0.16
N GLY A 218 6.64 5.67 -1.24
CA GLY A 218 7.19 4.35 -1.54
C GLY A 218 8.62 4.50 -2.08
N MET A 219 9.63 4.25 -1.24
CA MET A 219 11.03 4.44 -1.62
C MET A 219 11.60 3.33 -2.51
N GLY A 220 10.79 2.33 -2.86
CA GLY A 220 11.26 1.17 -3.59
C GLY A 220 11.98 0.15 -2.70
N PRO A 221 12.66 -0.85 -3.29
CA PRO A 221 13.18 -2.01 -2.56
C PRO A 221 14.40 -1.71 -1.68
N GLY A 222 15.15 -0.64 -1.94
CA GLY A 222 16.25 -0.27 -1.06
C GLY A 222 17.45 0.42 -1.70
N SER A 223 17.58 0.40 -3.04
CA SER A 223 18.62 1.14 -3.77
C SER A 223 18.06 2.39 -4.43
N LEU A 224 18.95 3.33 -4.77
CA LEU A 224 18.60 4.51 -5.56
C LEU A 224 18.07 4.13 -6.95
N ASP A 225 18.66 3.11 -7.58
CA ASP A 225 18.25 2.64 -8.91
C ASP A 225 16.83 2.05 -8.91
N GLY A 226 16.38 1.52 -7.78
CA GLY A 226 15.03 1.00 -7.59
C GLY A 226 14.01 2.05 -7.17
N MET A 227 14.43 3.28 -6.94
CA MET A 227 13.59 4.40 -6.50
C MET A 227 13.00 5.12 -7.72
N THR A 228 11.74 5.53 -7.64
CA THR A 228 11.15 6.37 -8.67
C THR A 228 11.71 7.79 -8.61
N LYS A 229 11.78 8.47 -9.75
CA LYS A 229 12.16 9.89 -9.79
C LYS A 229 11.24 10.76 -8.94
N GLU A 230 9.97 10.42 -8.86
CA GLU A 230 8.99 11.14 -8.05
C GLU A 230 9.25 10.94 -6.56
N ALA A 231 9.58 9.71 -6.14
CA ALA A 231 9.96 9.42 -4.75
C ALA A 231 11.23 10.19 -4.33
N PHE A 232 12.25 10.20 -5.20
CA PHE A 232 13.47 10.99 -4.96
C PHE A 232 13.15 12.47 -4.81
N LYS A 233 12.37 13.03 -5.76
CA LYS A 233 11.99 14.44 -5.73
C LYS A 233 11.16 14.81 -4.50
N ALA A 234 10.22 13.97 -4.08
CA ALA A 234 9.42 14.21 -2.89
C ALA A 234 10.27 14.29 -1.62
N MET A 235 11.31 13.46 -1.50
CA MET A 235 12.29 13.54 -0.40
C MET A 235 13.20 14.78 -0.53
N GLU A 236 13.60 15.12 -1.75
CA GLU A 236 14.39 16.33 -2.03
C GLU A 236 13.62 17.60 -1.65
N ASP A 237 12.33 17.70 -1.99
CA ASP A 237 11.43 18.82 -1.70
C ASP A 237 11.03 18.90 -0.21
N SER A 238 11.32 17.87 0.60
CA SER A 238 10.98 17.82 2.03
C SER A 238 12.11 18.36 2.90
N GLN A 239 11.78 19.03 4.00
CA GLN A 239 12.71 19.42 5.06
C GLN A 239 12.97 18.27 6.03
N VAL A 240 11.98 17.41 6.21
CA VAL A 240 11.98 16.30 7.17
C VAL A 240 11.73 14.98 6.46
N ILE A 241 12.52 13.96 6.80
CA ILE A 241 12.30 12.58 6.36
C ILE A 241 11.94 11.74 7.60
N ALA A 242 10.70 11.25 7.64
CA ALA A 242 10.19 10.39 8.70
C ALA A 242 10.16 8.94 8.24
N GLY A 243 10.66 8.00 9.06
CA GLY A 243 10.71 6.60 8.65
C GLY A 243 11.12 5.64 9.75
N TYR A 244 11.04 4.33 9.45
CA TYR A 244 11.70 3.32 10.24
C TYR A 244 13.22 3.48 10.13
N THR A 245 13.95 3.35 11.25
CA THR A 245 15.40 3.64 11.31
C THR A 245 16.18 2.96 10.18
N VAL A 246 15.94 1.66 9.93
CA VAL A 246 16.63 0.91 8.87
C VAL A 246 16.38 1.50 7.47
N TYR A 247 15.15 2.01 7.21
CA TYR A 247 14.83 2.62 5.92
C TYR A 247 15.42 4.03 5.78
N ALA A 248 15.43 4.79 6.88
CA ALA A 248 16.07 6.09 6.91
C ALA A 248 17.57 5.96 6.62
N ASP A 249 18.24 4.95 7.15
CA ASP A 249 19.67 4.72 6.93
C ASP A 249 20.00 4.42 5.46
N LEU A 250 19.05 3.83 4.70
CA LEU A 250 19.23 3.60 3.25
C LEU A 250 19.20 4.91 2.42
N VAL A 251 18.48 5.93 2.87
CA VAL A 251 18.33 7.19 2.12
C VAL A 251 19.23 8.32 2.63
N LYS A 252 19.73 8.25 3.85
CA LYS A 252 20.66 9.24 4.42
C LYS A 252 21.87 9.59 3.54
N PRO A 253 22.52 8.65 2.85
CA PRO A 253 23.64 8.98 1.96
C PRO A 253 23.27 9.94 0.82
N TYR A 254 22.00 9.95 0.41
CA TYR A 254 21.50 10.79 -0.69
C TYR A 254 20.93 12.13 -0.22
N PHE A 255 20.53 12.22 1.05
CA PHE A 255 19.90 13.40 1.65
C PHE A 255 20.54 13.73 3.02
N PRO A 256 21.85 13.93 3.10
CA PRO A 256 22.55 14.08 4.38
C PRO A 256 22.17 15.35 5.16
N GLU A 257 21.60 16.36 4.49
CA GLU A 257 21.22 17.65 5.08
C GLU A 257 19.80 17.67 5.66
N LYS A 258 19.01 16.61 5.46
CA LYS A 258 17.62 16.57 5.93
C LYS A 258 17.53 16.26 7.42
N GLU A 259 16.48 16.77 8.06
CA GLU A 259 16.10 16.34 9.41
C GLU A 259 15.49 14.95 9.35
N TYR A 260 15.92 14.03 10.23
CA TYR A 260 15.43 12.66 10.26
C TYR A 260 14.62 12.38 11.52
N LEU A 261 13.35 12.00 11.37
CA LEU A 261 12.49 11.51 12.43
C LEU A 261 12.37 10.00 12.32
N THR A 262 13.13 9.29 13.13
CA THR A 262 13.13 7.82 13.09
C THR A 262 12.56 7.21 14.35
N THR A 263 11.86 6.10 14.20
CA THR A 263 11.41 5.29 15.31
C THR A 263 11.74 3.82 15.07
N SER A 264 11.80 3.03 16.12
CA SER A 264 11.90 1.57 16.00
C SER A 264 10.64 0.97 15.39
N MET A 265 10.71 -0.29 15.01
CA MET A 265 9.55 -1.09 14.63
C MET A 265 8.49 -1.07 15.74
N THR A 266 7.20 -1.17 15.40
CA THR A 266 6.05 -1.10 16.30
C THR A 266 5.70 0.30 16.85
N LYS A 267 6.29 1.35 16.30
CA LYS A 267 6.00 2.76 16.63
C LYS A 267 5.46 3.53 15.41
N GLU A 268 4.70 2.83 14.57
CA GLU A 268 4.19 3.35 13.31
C GLU A 268 3.29 4.57 13.53
N GLU A 269 2.33 4.48 14.46
CA GLU A 269 1.42 5.60 14.79
C GLU A 269 2.18 6.83 15.31
N ALA A 270 3.08 6.64 16.26
CA ALA A 270 3.88 7.73 16.80
C ALA A 270 4.67 8.43 15.70
N ARG A 271 5.26 7.65 14.77
CA ARG A 271 6.00 8.17 13.62
C ARG A 271 5.10 8.97 12.67
N CYS A 272 3.89 8.49 12.39
CA CYS A 272 2.92 9.22 11.57
C CYS A 272 2.51 10.53 12.23
N ARG A 273 2.21 10.53 13.53
CA ARG A 273 1.87 11.76 14.28
C ARG A 273 3.01 12.77 14.28
N MET A 274 4.23 12.34 14.53
CA MET A 274 5.42 13.22 14.45
C MET A 274 5.56 13.87 13.06
N ALA A 275 5.29 13.12 11.99
CA ALA A 275 5.32 13.66 10.62
C ALA A 275 4.23 14.72 10.40
N PHE A 276 3.02 14.50 10.87
CA PHE A 276 1.94 15.50 10.83
C PHE A 276 2.28 16.75 11.63
N GLU A 277 2.85 16.60 12.82
CA GLU A 277 3.27 17.71 13.68
C GLU A 277 4.30 18.60 12.99
N CYS A 278 5.24 18.02 12.24
CA CYS A 278 6.16 18.80 11.40
C CYS A 278 5.44 19.55 10.30
N CYS A 279 4.42 18.93 9.66
CA CYS A 279 3.64 19.62 8.64
C CYS A 279 2.85 20.80 9.22
N ILE A 280 2.26 20.67 10.41
CA ILE A 280 1.57 21.79 11.07
C ILE A 280 2.54 22.96 11.36
N GLN A 281 3.82 22.66 11.61
CA GLN A 281 4.87 23.68 11.77
C GLN A 281 5.35 24.29 10.43
N GLY A 282 4.70 23.97 9.31
CA GLY A 282 5.02 24.50 7.98
C GLY A 282 6.13 23.75 7.23
N LYS A 283 6.63 22.61 7.75
CA LYS A 283 7.66 21.81 7.10
C LYS A 283 7.04 20.79 6.15
N ASN A 284 7.46 20.74 4.90
CA ASN A 284 7.20 19.60 4.03
C ASN A 284 7.90 18.36 4.61
N THR A 285 7.17 17.27 4.74
CA THR A 285 7.67 16.04 5.37
C THR A 285 7.47 14.84 4.45
N ALA A 286 8.49 14.02 4.26
CA ALA A 286 8.40 12.75 3.56
C ALA A 286 8.30 11.59 4.56
N MET A 287 7.17 10.91 4.61
CA MET A 287 7.01 9.63 5.31
C MET A 287 7.45 8.51 4.37
N ILE A 288 8.61 7.90 4.62
CA ILE A 288 9.16 6.86 3.76
C ILE A 288 8.73 5.45 4.18
N CYS A 289 8.38 4.64 3.18
CA CYS A 289 8.04 3.22 3.30
C CYS A 289 8.94 2.41 2.36
N SER A 290 9.46 1.27 2.81
CA SER A 290 10.14 0.34 1.90
C SER A 290 9.14 -0.26 0.92
N GLY A 291 9.52 -0.44 -0.33
CA GLY A 291 8.62 -0.88 -1.37
C GLY A 291 7.62 0.21 -1.77
N ASP A 292 6.35 -0.11 -1.71
CA ASP A 292 5.22 0.78 -1.99
C ASP A 292 4.51 1.17 -0.69
N SER A 293 4.07 2.42 -0.58
CA SER A 293 3.41 2.93 0.63
C SER A 293 2.00 2.39 0.84
N GLY A 294 1.33 1.93 -0.23
CA GLY A 294 -0.02 1.36 -0.21
C GLY A 294 -0.06 -0.17 -0.18
N VAL A 295 1.10 -0.85 -0.21
CA VAL A 295 1.20 -2.31 -0.15
C VAL A 295 1.86 -2.72 1.17
N TYR A 296 1.07 -2.96 2.22
CA TYR A 296 1.53 -3.19 3.60
C TYR A 296 2.42 -2.06 4.14
N GLY A 297 2.19 -0.84 3.66
CA GLY A 297 2.93 0.37 4.04
C GLY A 297 2.17 1.27 5.03
N MET A 298 2.51 2.56 5.05
CA MET A 298 1.95 3.53 6.00
C MET A 298 0.77 4.33 5.45
N ALA A 299 0.42 4.15 4.17
CA ALA A 299 -0.59 4.98 3.50
C ALA A 299 -1.95 4.95 4.22
N GLY A 300 -2.45 3.76 4.58
CA GLY A 300 -3.72 3.63 5.31
C GLY A 300 -3.70 4.34 6.66
N LEU A 301 -2.65 4.14 7.46
CA LEU A 301 -2.54 4.79 8.77
C LEU A 301 -2.46 6.32 8.66
N ILE A 302 -1.75 6.84 7.66
CA ILE A 302 -1.70 8.29 7.40
C ILE A 302 -3.10 8.81 7.09
N LEU A 303 -3.84 8.14 6.19
CA LEU A 303 -5.19 8.56 5.80
C LEU A 303 -6.18 8.49 6.98
N GLU A 304 -6.05 7.50 7.85
CA GLU A 304 -6.83 7.42 9.09
C GLU A 304 -6.59 8.60 10.05
N LEU A 305 -5.38 9.16 10.04
CA LEU A 305 -5.01 10.27 10.90
C LEU A 305 -5.36 11.64 10.33
N VAL A 306 -5.55 11.78 9.00
CA VAL A 306 -5.85 13.06 8.32
C VAL A 306 -6.94 13.89 8.99
N PRO A 307 -8.09 13.32 9.44
CA PRO A 307 -9.14 14.13 10.07
C PRO A 307 -8.71 14.84 11.37
N GLN A 308 -7.61 14.40 11.99
CA GLN A 308 -7.07 15.00 13.20
C GLN A 308 -6.10 16.16 12.91
N TYR A 309 -5.71 16.34 11.64
CA TYR A 309 -4.70 17.32 11.21
C TYR A 309 -5.22 18.17 10.03
N PRO A 310 -6.27 18.97 10.24
CA PRO A 310 -6.90 19.77 9.19
C PRO A 310 -5.91 20.74 8.55
N GLY A 311 -5.95 20.86 7.22
CA GLY A 311 -5.12 21.78 6.44
C GLY A 311 -3.79 21.20 5.99
N VAL A 312 -3.38 19.99 6.44
CA VAL A 312 -2.21 19.29 5.91
C VAL A 312 -2.60 18.61 4.59
N GLU A 313 -1.93 19.01 3.51
CA GLU A 313 -2.09 18.38 2.19
C GLU A 313 -1.28 17.07 2.15
N ILE A 314 -1.94 15.98 1.72
CA ILE A 314 -1.30 14.67 1.58
C ILE A 314 -1.03 14.39 0.10
N LYS A 315 0.18 13.87 -0.21
CA LYS A 315 0.49 13.37 -1.54
C LYS A 315 1.07 11.96 -1.46
N MET A 316 0.35 10.99 -2.06
CA MET A 316 0.81 9.60 -2.18
C MET A 316 1.80 9.47 -3.34
N ILE A 317 2.95 8.83 -3.07
CA ILE A 317 4.00 8.59 -4.08
C ILE A 317 4.20 7.08 -4.17
N PRO A 318 3.91 6.46 -5.31
CA PRO A 318 4.06 5.01 -5.48
C PRO A 318 5.52 4.59 -5.54
N GLY A 319 5.79 3.37 -5.08
CA GLY A 319 7.11 2.74 -5.13
C GLY A 319 7.10 1.35 -5.74
N VAL A 320 8.28 0.81 -6.04
CA VAL A 320 8.42 -0.58 -6.50
C VAL A 320 8.25 -1.51 -5.31
N THR A 321 7.09 -2.18 -5.23
CA THR A 321 6.84 -3.15 -4.14
C THR A 321 7.77 -4.36 -4.22
N ALA A 322 8.06 -4.99 -3.08
CA ALA A 322 8.94 -6.14 -2.97
C ALA A 322 8.51 -7.32 -3.89
N ALA A 323 7.21 -7.48 -4.15
CA ALA A 323 6.71 -8.49 -5.09
C ALA A 323 7.28 -8.27 -6.51
N CYS A 324 7.22 -7.03 -7.03
CA CYS A 324 7.74 -6.72 -8.37
C CYS A 324 9.26 -6.75 -8.41
N ALA A 325 9.91 -6.20 -7.38
CA ALA A 325 11.36 -6.13 -7.33
C ALA A 325 12.00 -7.53 -7.16
N GLY A 326 11.50 -8.36 -6.25
CA GLY A 326 11.97 -9.72 -6.05
C GLY A 326 11.67 -10.62 -7.25
N ALA A 327 10.50 -10.46 -7.90
CA ALA A 327 10.19 -11.17 -9.13
C ALA A 327 11.23 -10.94 -10.23
N ALA A 328 11.72 -9.70 -10.37
CA ALA A 328 12.78 -9.37 -11.34
C ALA A 328 14.09 -10.13 -11.03
N GLY A 329 14.45 -10.29 -9.76
CA GLY A 329 15.61 -11.09 -9.34
C GLY A 329 15.48 -12.57 -9.71
N LEU A 330 14.28 -13.13 -9.57
CA LEU A 330 14.00 -14.53 -9.89
C LEU A 330 13.79 -14.81 -11.38
N GLY A 331 13.34 -13.83 -12.16
CA GLY A 331 12.99 -13.99 -13.57
C GLY A 331 11.66 -13.37 -13.93
N ALA A 332 10.65 -14.19 -14.19
CA ALA A 332 9.30 -13.73 -14.57
C ALA A 332 8.19 -14.59 -13.91
N PRO A 333 8.13 -14.70 -12.58
CA PRO A 333 7.11 -15.50 -11.89
C PRO A 333 5.71 -14.89 -11.96
N LEU A 334 5.61 -13.57 -12.09
CA LEU A 334 4.35 -12.80 -11.99
C LEU A 334 3.72 -12.44 -13.32
N THR A 335 3.98 -13.20 -14.38
CA THR A 335 3.40 -12.93 -15.70
C THR A 335 1.95 -13.40 -15.85
N HIS A 336 1.43 -14.06 -14.85
CA HIS A 336 0.04 -14.48 -14.68
C HIS A 336 -0.53 -13.95 -13.37
N ASP A 337 -1.73 -14.38 -12.98
CA ASP A 337 -2.40 -13.91 -11.78
C ASP A 337 -1.61 -14.26 -10.51
N PHE A 338 -1.56 -13.35 -9.57
CA PHE A 338 -0.82 -13.54 -8.34
C PHE A 338 -1.50 -12.89 -7.12
N ALA A 339 -1.26 -13.45 -5.95
CA ALA A 339 -1.69 -12.92 -4.67
C ALA A 339 -0.49 -12.49 -3.84
N VAL A 340 -0.61 -11.36 -3.14
CA VAL A 340 0.37 -10.90 -2.15
C VAL A 340 -0.23 -11.08 -0.76
N ILE A 341 0.42 -11.90 0.09
CA ILE A 341 -0.07 -12.25 1.43
C ILE A 341 1.05 -12.02 2.44
N SER A 342 0.75 -11.27 3.51
CA SER A 342 1.69 -11.11 4.63
C SER A 342 1.46 -12.21 5.67
N LEU A 343 2.54 -12.87 6.11
CA LEU A 343 2.51 -13.82 7.23
C LEU A 343 2.57 -13.14 8.61
N SER A 344 2.43 -11.82 8.64
CA SER A 344 2.40 -11.08 9.91
C SER A 344 1.02 -11.15 10.56
N ASP A 345 0.94 -11.82 11.71
CA ASP A 345 -0.24 -11.96 12.56
C ASP A 345 -0.44 -10.79 13.53
N ARG A 346 0.30 -9.69 13.37
CA ARG A 346 0.22 -8.54 14.27
C ARG A 346 -1.09 -7.77 14.17
N LEU A 347 -1.62 -7.66 12.95
CA LEU A 347 -2.81 -6.87 12.62
C LEU A 347 -3.94 -7.75 12.09
N THR A 348 -3.65 -9.00 11.75
CA THR A 348 -4.58 -9.93 11.14
C THR A 348 -4.59 -11.22 11.95
N PRO A 349 -5.75 -11.74 12.36
CA PRO A 349 -5.84 -13.05 13.00
C PRO A 349 -5.18 -14.12 12.13
N ILE A 350 -4.40 -14.98 12.79
CA ILE A 350 -3.59 -15.97 12.07
C ILE A 350 -4.45 -16.97 11.28
N GLU A 351 -5.63 -17.27 11.76
CA GLU A 351 -6.61 -18.15 11.08
C GLU A 351 -7.02 -17.60 9.72
N MET A 352 -7.22 -16.28 9.63
CA MET A 352 -7.53 -15.60 8.36
C MET A 352 -6.35 -15.66 7.38
N ILE A 353 -5.12 -15.59 7.89
CA ILE A 353 -3.92 -15.70 7.04
C ILE A 353 -3.85 -17.11 6.44
N TRP A 354 -4.05 -18.15 7.27
CA TRP A 354 -4.06 -19.54 6.79
C TRP A 354 -5.16 -19.80 5.77
N GLU A 355 -6.37 -19.30 6.02
CA GLU A 355 -7.48 -19.42 5.09
C GLU A 355 -7.14 -18.79 3.72
N ARG A 356 -6.57 -17.59 3.71
CA ARG A 356 -6.18 -16.91 2.47
C ARG A 356 -5.10 -17.66 1.70
N ILE A 357 -4.11 -18.21 2.39
CA ILE A 357 -3.07 -19.05 1.78
C ILE A 357 -3.70 -20.29 1.14
N GLU A 358 -4.58 -20.97 1.87
CA GLU A 358 -5.26 -22.17 1.38
C GLU A 358 -6.11 -21.87 0.14
N LYS A 359 -6.89 -20.78 0.16
CA LYS A 359 -7.71 -20.36 -0.98
C LYS A 359 -6.85 -19.95 -2.19
N ALA A 360 -5.78 -19.20 -2.00
CA ALA A 360 -4.88 -18.82 -3.07
C ALA A 360 -4.19 -20.06 -3.70
N ALA A 361 -3.81 -21.05 -2.88
CA ALA A 361 -3.24 -22.31 -3.36
C ALA A 361 -4.27 -23.15 -4.12
N GLN A 362 -5.52 -23.23 -3.63
CA GLN A 362 -6.63 -23.95 -4.25
C GLN A 362 -6.96 -23.37 -5.63
N ALA A 363 -6.94 -22.04 -5.74
CA ALA A 363 -7.19 -21.32 -6.99
C ALA A 363 -5.97 -21.26 -7.94
N ASP A 364 -4.88 -21.93 -7.58
CA ASP A 364 -3.64 -22.02 -8.34
C ASP A 364 -2.95 -20.68 -8.65
N PHE A 365 -3.07 -19.69 -7.77
CA PHE A 365 -2.32 -18.43 -7.89
C PHE A 365 -0.80 -18.65 -7.75
N VAL A 366 -0.04 -17.75 -8.39
CA VAL A 366 1.30 -17.45 -7.89
C VAL A 366 1.15 -16.68 -6.58
N VAL A 367 1.84 -17.09 -5.52
CA VAL A 367 1.71 -16.46 -4.20
C VAL A 367 3.02 -15.79 -3.80
N CYS A 368 2.95 -14.50 -3.50
CA CYS A 368 4.05 -13.73 -2.90
C CYS A 368 3.80 -13.61 -1.39
N LEU A 369 4.72 -14.15 -0.58
CA LEU A 369 4.64 -14.06 0.87
C LEU A 369 5.57 -12.96 1.39
N TYR A 370 4.99 -11.99 2.12
CA TYR A 370 5.70 -10.96 2.85
C TYR A 370 5.82 -11.33 4.33
N ASN A 371 6.87 -10.85 4.99
CA ASN A 371 7.14 -11.12 6.41
C ASN A 371 7.14 -12.64 6.74
N PRO A 372 7.85 -13.48 5.96
CA PRO A 372 7.73 -14.94 6.05
C PRO A 372 8.21 -15.50 7.37
N SER A 373 9.09 -14.79 8.08
CA SER A 373 9.64 -15.22 9.35
C SER A 373 9.93 -14.05 10.29
N SER A 374 10.02 -14.35 11.57
CA SER A 374 10.57 -13.48 12.63
C SER A 374 10.96 -14.34 13.82
N LYS A 375 11.62 -13.74 14.84
CA LYS A 375 12.02 -14.47 16.06
C LYS A 375 10.90 -15.26 16.74
N LYS A 376 9.63 -14.81 16.61
CA LYS A 376 8.44 -15.47 17.20
C LYS A 376 7.64 -16.29 16.19
N ARG A 377 7.93 -16.17 14.90
CA ARG A 377 7.20 -16.79 13.78
C ARG A 377 8.15 -17.55 12.86
N HIS A 378 9.05 -18.33 13.46
CA HIS A 378 10.06 -19.09 12.72
C HIS A 378 9.47 -20.26 11.91
N ASP A 379 8.30 -20.77 12.30
CA ASP A 379 7.61 -21.92 11.70
C ASP A 379 6.48 -21.53 10.72
N TYR A 380 6.22 -20.23 10.53
CA TYR A 380 5.07 -19.78 9.71
C TYR A 380 5.26 -20.10 8.22
N LEU A 381 6.46 -19.96 7.69
CA LEU A 381 6.73 -20.37 6.30
C LEU A 381 6.51 -21.88 6.12
N GLN A 382 6.99 -22.70 7.04
CA GLN A 382 6.79 -24.15 7.02
C GLN A 382 5.29 -24.50 6.99
N LYS A 383 4.50 -23.92 7.89
CA LYS A 383 3.04 -24.12 7.93
C LYS A 383 2.35 -23.64 6.65
N ALA A 384 2.77 -22.51 6.10
CA ALA A 384 2.24 -22.01 4.81
C ALA A 384 2.52 -23.01 3.68
N CYS A 385 3.73 -23.56 3.59
CA CYS A 385 4.09 -24.58 2.62
C CYS A 385 3.29 -25.86 2.81
N ASP A 386 3.12 -26.35 4.04
CA ASP A 386 2.30 -27.52 4.36
C ASP A 386 0.83 -27.36 3.93
N LEU A 387 0.26 -26.16 4.12
CA LEU A 387 -1.09 -25.84 3.64
C LEU A 387 -1.16 -25.83 2.12
N MET A 388 -0.21 -25.19 1.46
CA MET A 388 -0.17 -25.09 -0.01
C MET A 388 0.04 -26.45 -0.67
N MET A 389 0.81 -27.35 -0.07
CA MET A 389 1.05 -28.72 -0.59
C MET A 389 -0.21 -29.60 -0.59
N LYS A 390 -1.31 -29.20 0.05
CA LYS A 390 -2.61 -29.88 -0.10
C LYS A 390 -3.20 -29.71 -1.52
N TYR A 391 -2.79 -28.66 -2.23
CA TYR A 391 -3.36 -28.25 -3.53
C TYR A 391 -2.30 -28.13 -4.64
N LYS A 392 -1.06 -27.87 -4.29
CA LYS A 392 0.08 -27.73 -5.19
C LYS A 392 1.03 -28.91 -5.07
N SER A 393 1.71 -29.26 -6.16
CA SER A 393 2.74 -30.31 -6.14
C SER A 393 3.89 -29.93 -5.21
N PRO A 394 4.49 -30.88 -4.47
CA PRO A 394 5.77 -30.67 -3.78
C PRO A 394 6.89 -30.15 -4.69
N ASP A 395 6.82 -30.47 -5.99
CA ASP A 395 7.78 -30.05 -7.02
C ASP A 395 7.43 -28.70 -7.65
N THR A 396 6.37 -28.00 -7.18
CA THR A 396 6.03 -26.65 -7.64
C THR A 396 7.25 -25.74 -7.51
N VAL A 397 7.59 -25.04 -8.59
CA VAL A 397 8.74 -24.12 -8.61
C VAL A 397 8.46 -22.91 -7.72
N CYS A 398 9.36 -22.65 -6.80
CA CYS A 398 9.33 -21.57 -5.85
C CYS A 398 10.63 -20.76 -5.91
N GLY A 399 10.65 -19.62 -5.25
CA GLY A 399 11.88 -18.84 -5.12
C GLY A 399 11.85 -17.94 -3.90
N THR A 400 13.03 -17.57 -3.44
CA THR A 400 13.23 -16.57 -2.37
C THR A 400 14.15 -15.48 -2.85
N VAL A 401 13.88 -14.23 -2.45
CA VAL A 401 14.81 -13.11 -2.65
C VAL A 401 14.96 -12.40 -1.32
N ALA A 402 16.16 -12.42 -0.77
CA ALA A 402 16.53 -11.73 0.46
C ALA A 402 17.25 -10.43 0.13
N GLN A 403 17.09 -9.42 0.98
CA GLN A 403 17.78 -8.12 0.87
C GLN A 403 17.65 -7.45 -0.51
N ILE A 404 16.45 -7.48 -1.09
CA ILE A 404 16.15 -6.98 -2.44
C ILE A 404 16.72 -5.57 -2.65
N ALA A 405 17.54 -5.40 -3.69
CA ALA A 405 18.24 -4.17 -4.06
C ALA A 405 19.08 -3.56 -2.94
N ARG A 406 19.64 -4.39 -2.06
CA ARG A 406 20.55 -4.01 -0.97
C ARG A 406 21.83 -4.83 -1.03
N ASP A 407 22.84 -4.39 -0.28
CA ASP A 407 24.05 -5.19 -0.11
C ASP A 407 23.70 -6.57 0.46
N GLY A 408 24.20 -7.62 -0.20
CA GLY A 408 23.91 -9.00 0.16
C GLY A 408 22.62 -9.57 -0.44
N GLU A 409 22.04 -8.95 -1.49
CA GLU A 409 20.93 -9.55 -2.21
C GLU A 409 21.24 -10.98 -2.65
N THR A 410 20.34 -11.89 -2.34
CA THR A 410 20.41 -13.29 -2.79
C THR A 410 19.08 -13.72 -3.36
N ALA A 411 19.11 -14.40 -4.51
CA ALA A 411 17.94 -15.00 -5.15
C ALA A 411 18.16 -16.49 -5.36
N GLN A 412 17.22 -17.32 -4.95
CA GLN A 412 17.29 -18.77 -5.07
C GLN A 412 15.99 -19.30 -5.67
N VAL A 413 16.13 -20.29 -6.57
CA VAL A 413 14.98 -21.02 -7.14
C VAL A 413 15.05 -22.47 -6.62
N MET A 414 13.92 -22.96 -6.12
CA MET A 414 13.81 -24.26 -5.45
C MET A 414 12.41 -24.85 -5.64
N THR A 415 12.17 -26.04 -5.16
CA THR A 415 10.83 -26.65 -5.10
C THR A 415 10.05 -26.20 -3.85
N LEU A 416 8.73 -26.38 -3.84
CA LEU A 416 7.90 -26.11 -2.67
C LEU A 416 8.30 -26.98 -1.45
N LYS A 417 8.71 -28.21 -1.72
CA LYS A 417 9.23 -29.12 -0.68
C LYS A 417 10.53 -28.58 -0.05
N GLU A 418 11.47 -28.10 -0.87
CA GLU A 418 12.73 -27.51 -0.37
C GLU A 418 12.47 -26.18 0.36
N LEU A 419 11.56 -25.35 -0.18
CA LEU A 419 11.17 -24.08 0.44
C LEU A 419 10.62 -24.27 1.87
N ARG A 420 9.86 -25.34 2.09
CA ARG A 420 9.30 -25.70 3.39
C ARG A 420 10.35 -25.75 4.50
N ASP A 421 11.52 -26.27 4.18
CA ASP A 421 12.61 -26.49 5.12
C ASP A 421 13.71 -25.41 5.02
N THR A 422 13.46 -24.35 4.23
CA THR A 422 14.39 -23.23 4.04
C THR A 422 14.24 -22.20 5.15
N GLU A 423 15.34 -21.83 5.79
CA GLU A 423 15.37 -20.72 6.74
C GLU A 423 15.34 -19.38 6.00
N VAL A 424 14.45 -18.49 6.43
CA VAL A 424 14.30 -17.14 5.89
C VAL A 424 14.15 -16.12 7.02
N ASP A 425 14.46 -14.87 6.72
CA ASP A 425 14.28 -13.76 7.64
C ASP A 425 13.12 -12.83 7.22
N MET A 426 12.91 -11.77 7.97
CA MET A 426 11.85 -10.78 7.69
C MET A 426 12.12 -9.90 6.46
N PHE A 427 13.35 -9.88 5.95
CA PHE A 427 13.75 -9.13 4.74
C PHE A 427 13.74 -9.99 3.48
N THR A 428 13.21 -11.19 3.60
CA THR A 428 13.05 -12.13 2.49
C THR A 428 11.62 -12.05 1.95
N THR A 429 11.50 -11.98 0.63
CA THR A 429 10.22 -12.17 -0.08
C THR A 429 10.21 -13.56 -0.69
N VAL A 430 9.13 -14.30 -0.47
CA VAL A 430 8.98 -15.68 -0.94
C VAL A 430 7.98 -15.71 -2.09
N PHE A 431 8.26 -16.51 -3.11
CA PHE A 431 7.41 -16.71 -4.28
C PHE A 431 7.11 -18.19 -4.44
N VAL A 432 5.83 -18.53 -4.47
CA VAL A 432 5.35 -19.90 -4.75
C VAL A 432 4.63 -19.87 -6.09
N GLY A 433 5.12 -20.65 -7.05
CA GLY A 433 4.57 -20.71 -8.39
C GLY A 433 3.18 -21.32 -8.46
N ASN A 434 2.58 -21.25 -9.63
CA ASN A 434 1.37 -22.01 -9.98
C ASN A 434 1.73 -23.30 -10.72
N SER A 435 0.73 -24.09 -11.14
CA SER A 435 0.92 -25.37 -11.86
C SER A 435 1.68 -25.23 -13.18
N GLN A 436 1.74 -24.01 -13.75
CA GLN A 436 2.43 -23.72 -15.02
C GLN A 436 3.85 -23.17 -14.83
N THR A 437 4.22 -22.79 -13.60
CA THR A 437 5.52 -22.19 -13.33
C THR A 437 6.66 -23.19 -13.55
N LYS A 438 7.69 -22.78 -14.24
CA LYS A 438 8.84 -23.62 -14.63
C LYS A 438 10.16 -23.00 -14.18
N ASN A 439 11.13 -23.84 -13.92
CA ASN A 439 12.52 -23.45 -13.81
C ASN A 439 13.13 -23.45 -15.21
N VAL A 440 13.49 -22.30 -15.73
CA VAL A 440 14.13 -22.14 -17.04
C VAL A 440 15.53 -21.57 -16.82
N ASN A 441 16.54 -22.44 -16.94
CA ASN A 441 17.94 -22.05 -16.74
C ASN A 441 18.22 -21.34 -15.40
N GLY A 442 17.65 -21.84 -14.32
CA GLY A 442 17.81 -21.25 -12.99
C GLY A 442 16.93 -20.03 -12.71
N LYS A 443 15.99 -19.70 -13.62
CA LYS A 443 15.00 -18.63 -13.44
C LYS A 443 13.59 -19.19 -13.31
N MET A 444 12.83 -18.58 -12.40
CA MET A 444 11.42 -18.88 -12.16
C MET A 444 10.57 -18.17 -13.21
N VAL A 445 9.84 -18.92 -14.03
CA VAL A 445 9.03 -18.38 -15.14
C VAL A 445 7.63 -18.95 -15.10
N THR A 446 6.62 -18.11 -15.04
CA THR A 446 5.21 -18.48 -15.23
C THR A 446 4.78 -18.11 -16.65
N PRO A 447 4.53 -19.09 -17.55
CA PRO A 447 4.20 -18.80 -18.96
C PRO A 447 2.87 -18.06 -19.10
N ARG A 448 2.78 -17.13 -20.06
CA ARG A 448 1.51 -16.46 -20.41
C ARG A 448 0.59 -17.28 -21.31
N GLY A 449 1.02 -18.47 -21.74
CA GLY A 449 0.23 -19.35 -22.59
C GLY A 449 0.32 -19.02 -24.09
N TYR A 450 1.41 -18.42 -24.57
CA TYR A 450 1.66 -18.28 -26.01
C TYR A 450 1.87 -19.66 -26.65
N LYS A 451 1.16 -19.95 -27.77
CA LYS A 451 1.10 -21.31 -28.35
C LYS A 451 2.37 -21.75 -29.10
N ASN A 452 3.31 -20.85 -29.38
CA ASN A 452 4.46 -21.13 -30.27
C ASN A 452 5.80 -20.68 -29.65
N VAL A 453 5.94 -20.81 -28.33
CA VAL A 453 7.18 -20.50 -27.58
C VAL A 453 7.71 -21.75 -26.90
#